data_ea63f1fdb837c9c93d4599bd1391be17
#
_entry.id   ea63f1fdb837c9c93d4599bd1391be17
#
_cell.length_a   1.000
_cell.length_b   1.000
_cell.length_c   1.000
_cell.angle_alpha   90.00
_cell.angle_beta   90.00
_cell.angle_gamma   90.00
#
_symmetry.space_group_name_H-M   'P 1'
#
loop_
_entity.id
_entity.type
_entity.pdbx_description
1 polymer ?
#
loop_
_entity_poly.entity_id
_entity_poly.type
_entity_poly.pdbx_seq_one_letter_code
_entity_poly.pdbx_strand_id
1 'polypeptide(L)'
;MNILKKIIIPFILVIVLIYIFLSMYITNLAFQPKRNIFEETPDLYSLNYKDISFKSYDSKDIDLNGWWIENEKNIGTIIWVHGLDSERSGGEGKLEMMKEIHNLGYSILTFDLRGHGNSGDAPLGLGIREKNDIYGAIRYLNTNHNVDKVGLYGISYGAVAVIDAAINHNNEKVNIVGVFADTPYFSVTELLTKEVSDRTPIPHFISKLLKFGIIQSGELFQNMNIEDVEISMKNINKIEYPLIITSCKNDERVPISHPERVYSYANNSKYVPFDYCEDHGEAFETNKEEFIKEFKNYFKNKF
;
A
#
# COMPACT_ATOMS: atom_id res chain seq x y z
N MET A 1 -19.93 -22.46 -48.47
CA MET A 1 -19.39 -21.58 -47.38
C MET A 1 -18.75 -20.39 -48.08
N ASN A 2 -19.36 -19.20 -47.94
CA ASN A 2 -18.99 -18.00 -48.69
C ASN A 2 -17.52 -17.63 -48.49
N ILE A 3 -16.83 -17.22 -49.57
CA ILE A 3 -15.45 -16.68 -49.56
C ILE A 3 -15.27 -15.61 -48.48
N LEU A 4 -16.29 -14.78 -48.27
CA LEU A 4 -16.34 -13.76 -47.24
C LEU A 4 -16.11 -14.33 -45.80
N LYS A 5 -16.72 -15.49 -45.48
CA LYS A 5 -16.49 -16.16 -44.17
C LYS A 5 -15.07 -16.71 -44.03
N LYS A 6 -14.44 -17.15 -45.14
CA LYS A 6 -13.06 -17.65 -45.13
C LYS A 6 -12.02 -16.55 -44.87
N ILE A 7 -12.35 -15.28 -45.13
CA ILE A 7 -11.45 -14.14 -44.89
C ILE A 7 -11.79 -13.45 -43.57
N ILE A 8 -13.08 -13.23 -43.27
CA ILE A 8 -13.52 -12.51 -42.10
C ILE A 8 -13.19 -13.26 -40.79
N ILE A 9 -13.42 -14.57 -40.74
CA ILE A 9 -13.18 -15.36 -39.53
C ILE A 9 -11.69 -15.35 -39.13
N PRO A 10 -10.73 -15.66 -40.07
CA PRO A 10 -9.30 -15.54 -39.69
C PRO A 10 -8.90 -14.13 -39.33
N PHE A 11 -9.43 -13.10 -39.97
CA PHE A 11 -9.15 -11.70 -39.62
C PHE A 11 -9.61 -11.33 -38.19
N ILE A 12 -10.83 -11.73 -37.83
CA ILE A 12 -11.34 -11.54 -36.46
C ILE A 12 -10.47 -12.31 -35.45
N LEU A 13 -10.08 -13.55 -35.75
CA LEU A 13 -9.21 -14.34 -34.89
C LEU A 13 -7.86 -13.66 -34.63
N VAL A 14 -7.26 -13.08 -35.68
CA VAL A 14 -6.00 -12.32 -35.55
C VAL A 14 -6.19 -11.12 -34.65
N ILE A 15 -7.28 -10.34 -34.77
CA ILE A 15 -7.57 -9.20 -33.91
C ILE A 15 -7.74 -9.65 -32.48
N VAL A 16 -8.47 -10.73 -32.20
CA VAL A 16 -8.65 -11.28 -30.86
C VAL A 16 -7.33 -11.74 -30.27
N LEU A 17 -6.47 -12.40 -31.03
CA LEU A 17 -5.15 -12.82 -30.55
C LEU A 17 -4.26 -11.62 -30.23
N ILE A 18 -4.28 -10.57 -31.05
CA ILE A 18 -3.56 -9.32 -30.79
C ILE A 18 -4.09 -8.67 -29.50
N TYR A 19 -5.41 -8.60 -29.33
CA TYR A 19 -6.04 -8.05 -28.11
C TYR A 19 -5.59 -8.81 -26.85
N ILE A 20 -5.63 -10.14 -26.87
CA ILE A 20 -5.20 -10.99 -25.76
C ILE A 20 -3.71 -10.76 -25.46
N PHE A 21 -2.86 -10.82 -26.51
CA PHE A 21 -1.42 -10.63 -26.35
C PHE A 21 -1.08 -9.26 -25.75
N LEU A 22 -1.67 -8.18 -26.27
CA LEU A 22 -1.47 -6.83 -25.75
C LEU A 22 -1.96 -6.71 -24.30
N SER A 23 -3.11 -7.29 -23.99
CA SER A 23 -3.64 -7.29 -22.63
C SER A 23 -2.68 -7.98 -21.65
N MET A 24 -2.18 -9.17 -22.01
CA MET A 24 -1.20 -9.90 -21.20
C MET A 24 0.12 -9.13 -21.05
N TYR A 25 0.62 -8.58 -22.13
CA TYR A 25 1.87 -7.80 -22.11
C TYR A 25 1.76 -6.57 -21.21
N ILE A 26 0.67 -5.80 -21.33
CA ILE A 26 0.42 -4.61 -20.52
C ILE A 26 0.21 -4.99 -19.05
N THR A 27 -0.53 -6.08 -18.79
CA THR A 27 -0.69 -6.58 -17.41
C THR A 27 0.66 -6.91 -16.81
N ASN A 28 1.50 -7.63 -17.51
CA ASN A 28 2.83 -7.96 -17.00
C ASN A 28 3.66 -6.71 -16.69
N LEU A 29 3.63 -5.69 -17.56
CA LEU A 29 4.32 -4.43 -17.29
C LEU A 29 3.74 -3.67 -16.10
N ALA A 30 2.41 -3.58 -16.03
CA ALA A 30 1.72 -2.80 -14.99
C ALA A 30 1.86 -3.40 -13.58
N PHE A 31 1.96 -4.73 -13.49
CA PHE A 31 2.09 -5.45 -12.21
C PHE A 31 3.53 -5.72 -11.77
N GLN A 32 4.52 -5.25 -12.53
CA GLN A 32 5.89 -5.25 -12.06
C GLN A 32 6.13 -4.05 -11.14
N PRO A 33 6.60 -4.26 -9.90
CA PRO A 33 6.99 -3.16 -9.04
C PRO A 33 8.20 -2.43 -9.64
N LYS A 34 8.21 -1.11 -9.56
CA LYS A 34 9.41 -0.32 -9.85
C LYS A 34 10.26 -0.29 -8.59
N ARG A 35 11.51 -0.75 -8.72
CA ARG A 35 12.45 -0.72 -7.60
C ARG A 35 13.13 0.62 -7.55
N ASN A 36 12.70 1.47 -6.65
CA ASN A 36 13.42 2.68 -6.30
C ASN A 36 14.48 2.33 -5.23
N ILE A 37 15.62 3.01 -5.32
CA ILE A 37 16.70 2.93 -4.33
C ILE A 37 16.53 4.17 -3.46
N PHE A 38 16.55 3.98 -2.14
CA PHE A 38 16.52 5.11 -1.22
C PHE A 38 17.79 5.95 -1.36
N GLU A 39 17.63 7.26 -1.39
CA GLU A 39 18.72 8.23 -1.46
C GLU A 39 19.11 8.73 -0.05
N GLU A 40 18.20 8.64 0.90
CA GLU A 40 18.34 9.13 2.26
C GLU A 40 18.20 8.00 3.28
N THR A 41 18.91 8.13 4.39
CA THR A 41 18.89 7.20 5.51
C THR A 41 18.50 7.91 6.80
N PRO A 42 17.98 7.21 7.83
CA PRO A 42 17.49 7.82 9.05
C PRO A 42 18.52 8.66 9.82
N ASP A 43 19.82 8.39 9.68
CA ASP A 43 20.90 9.15 10.33
C ASP A 43 20.98 10.59 9.87
N LEU A 44 20.60 10.90 8.62
CA LEU A 44 20.49 12.28 8.11
C LEU A 44 19.47 13.10 8.92
N TYR A 45 18.53 12.43 9.55
CA TYR A 45 17.52 13.01 10.41
C TYR A 45 17.82 12.84 11.92
N SER A 46 19.06 12.45 12.28
CA SER A 46 19.49 12.17 13.64
C SER A 46 18.70 11.03 14.31
N LEU A 47 18.25 10.07 13.51
CA LEU A 47 17.59 8.86 13.98
C LEU A 47 18.60 7.71 13.96
N ASN A 48 18.87 7.13 15.13
CA ASN A 48 19.65 5.89 15.19
C ASN A 48 18.81 4.73 14.71
N TYR A 49 19.36 3.92 13.81
CA TYR A 49 18.65 2.77 13.24
C TYR A 49 19.55 1.55 13.12
N LYS A 50 18.93 0.41 12.94
CA LYS A 50 19.59 -0.87 12.63
C LYS A 50 18.97 -1.41 11.34
N ASP A 51 19.81 -1.84 10.40
CA ASP A 51 19.35 -2.65 9.28
C ASP A 51 18.81 -3.98 9.81
N ILE A 52 17.64 -4.38 9.31
CA ILE A 52 16.99 -5.63 9.68
C ILE A 52 16.57 -6.40 8.44
N SER A 53 16.48 -7.71 8.57
CA SER A 53 15.88 -8.56 7.55
C SER A 53 15.02 -9.64 8.21
N PHE A 54 13.87 -9.92 7.60
CA PHE A 54 12.93 -10.93 8.07
C PHE A 54 12.16 -11.53 6.88
N LYS A 55 11.47 -12.64 7.11
CA LYS A 55 10.68 -13.30 6.07
C LYS A 55 9.24 -12.79 6.07
N SER A 56 8.67 -12.68 4.88
CA SER A 56 7.21 -12.57 4.76
C SER A 56 6.51 -13.74 5.48
N TYR A 57 5.27 -13.52 5.89
CA TYR A 57 4.52 -14.53 6.65
C TYR A 57 4.10 -15.73 5.80
N ASP A 58 3.73 -15.49 4.55
CA ASP A 58 3.25 -16.50 3.59
C ASP A 58 4.34 -17.18 2.78
N SER A 59 5.57 -16.67 2.81
CA SER A 59 6.67 -17.23 2.03
C SER A 59 8.01 -17.16 2.76
N LYS A 60 8.72 -18.27 2.78
CA LYS A 60 10.11 -18.35 3.29
C LYS A 60 11.13 -17.86 2.26
N ASP A 61 10.72 -17.70 1.01
CA ASP A 61 11.60 -17.31 -0.08
C ASP A 61 11.64 -15.79 -0.27
N ILE A 62 10.68 -15.05 0.33
CA ILE A 62 10.63 -13.59 0.27
C ILE A 62 11.31 -13.03 1.52
N ASP A 63 12.53 -12.52 1.35
CA ASP A 63 13.23 -11.71 2.35
C ASP A 63 12.73 -10.27 2.27
N LEU A 64 12.41 -9.70 3.42
CA LEU A 64 12.02 -8.31 3.57
C LEU A 64 13.12 -7.57 4.31
N ASN A 65 13.56 -6.45 3.76
CA ASN A 65 14.63 -5.64 4.31
C ASN A 65 14.06 -4.32 4.83
N GLY A 66 14.53 -3.89 6.00
CA GLY A 66 13.97 -2.72 6.67
C GLY A 66 14.92 -2.05 7.63
N TRP A 67 14.39 -1.08 8.34
CA TRP A 67 15.05 -0.36 9.42
C TRP A 67 14.26 -0.49 10.72
N TRP A 68 14.98 -0.78 11.79
CA TRP A 68 14.48 -0.66 13.15
C TRP A 68 15.01 0.61 13.78
N ILE A 69 14.14 1.55 14.08
CA ILE A 69 14.40 2.85 14.68
C ILE A 69 13.86 2.80 16.12
N GLU A 70 14.72 2.46 17.05
CA GLU A 70 14.36 2.26 18.45
C GLU A 70 14.27 3.60 19.19
N ASN A 71 13.25 3.76 20.02
CA ASN A 71 13.11 4.91 20.91
C ASN A 71 13.31 4.49 22.36
N GLU A 72 14.20 5.18 23.09
CA GLU A 72 14.49 4.87 24.50
C GLU A 72 13.24 5.00 25.39
N LYS A 73 12.34 5.93 25.11
CA LYS A 73 11.07 6.09 25.83
C LYS A 73 10.10 4.95 25.54
N ASN A 74 10.12 4.48 24.33
CA ASN A 74 9.31 3.38 23.77
C ASN A 74 7.89 3.30 24.32
N ILE A 75 7.11 4.36 24.11
CA ILE A 75 5.70 4.39 24.53
C ILE A 75 4.80 3.52 23.64
N GLY A 76 5.36 2.95 22.56
CA GLY A 76 4.72 2.06 21.61
C GLY A 76 5.53 1.89 20.34
N THR A 77 5.13 0.94 19.50
CA THR A 77 5.80 0.63 18.24
C THR A 77 4.86 0.83 17.04
N ILE A 78 5.34 1.59 16.07
CA ILE A 78 4.62 1.82 14.81
C ILE A 78 5.29 1.02 13.69
N ILE A 79 4.52 0.21 12.98
CA ILE A 79 4.93 -0.35 11.70
C ILE A 79 4.52 0.65 10.61
N TRP A 80 5.51 1.19 9.91
CA TRP A 80 5.34 2.19 8.87
C TRP A 80 5.45 1.54 7.48
N VAL A 81 4.43 1.69 6.62
CA VAL A 81 4.30 0.99 5.34
C VAL A 81 4.18 1.97 4.18
N HIS A 82 5.14 1.92 3.27
CA HIS A 82 5.26 2.82 2.13
C HIS A 82 4.21 2.60 1.04
N GLY A 83 4.09 3.58 0.14
CA GLY A 83 3.23 3.54 -1.04
C GLY A 83 3.78 2.72 -2.21
N LEU A 84 3.00 2.64 -3.29
CA LEU A 84 3.41 1.95 -4.53
C LEU A 84 4.66 2.58 -5.14
N ASP A 85 5.58 1.73 -5.59
CA ASP A 85 6.86 2.12 -6.23
C ASP A 85 7.76 2.99 -5.33
N SER A 86 7.53 2.98 -4.01
CA SER A 86 8.40 3.57 -3.01
C SER A 86 9.25 2.50 -2.33
N GLU A 87 9.87 2.82 -1.21
CA GLU A 87 10.74 1.94 -0.43
C GLU A 87 10.73 2.35 1.05
N ARG A 88 11.55 1.73 1.90
CA ARG A 88 11.53 1.88 3.37
C ARG A 88 11.71 3.30 3.90
N SER A 89 12.34 4.24 3.14
CA SER A 89 12.37 5.65 3.54
C SER A 89 11.04 6.35 3.33
N GLY A 90 10.19 5.80 2.45
CA GLY A 90 8.90 6.34 2.06
C GLY A 90 8.97 7.37 0.94
N GLY A 91 10.16 7.71 0.49
CA GLY A 91 10.42 8.80 -0.43
C GLY A 91 10.64 10.15 0.26
N GLU A 92 10.69 11.21 -0.52
CA GLU A 92 10.99 12.57 -0.06
C GLU A 92 10.08 12.99 1.11
N GLY A 93 10.66 13.59 2.13
CA GLY A 93 9.97 14.12 3.31
C GLY A 93 9.51 13.08 4.35
N LYS A 94 9.45 11.80 4.01
CA LYS A 94 8.87 10.79 4.92
C LYS A 94 9.78 10.43 6.09
N LEU A 95 11.09 10.54 5.95
CA LEU A 95 12.02 10.39 7.08
C LEU A 95 11.84 11.51 8.10
N GLU A 96 11.47 12.74 7.68
CA GLU A 96 11.09 13.80 8.61
C GLU A 96 9.81 13.44 9.37
N MET A 97 8.83 12.86 8.71
CA MET A 97 7.63 12.35 9.38
C MET A 97 7.98 11.26 10.42
N MET A 98 8.84 10.31 10.07
CA MET A 98 9.31 9.28 11.00
C MET A 98 10.03 9.90 12.20
N LYS A 99 10.83 10.96 11.99
CA LYS A 99 11.46 11.73 13.05
C LYS A 99 10.43 12.37 14.01
N GLU A 100 9.39 12.98 13.46
CA GLU A 100 8.34 13.56 14.30
C GLU A 100 7.60 12.49 15.11
N ILE A 101 7.29 11.33 14.52
CA ILE A 101 6.70 10.19 15.23
C ILE A 101 7.65 9.67 16.30
N HIS A 102 8.95 9.57 16.01
CA HIS A 102 9.96 9.16 16.97
C HIS A 102 10.08 10.18 18.12
N ASN A 103 10.02 11.49 17.85
CA ASN A 103 10.03 12.55 18.85
C ASN A 103 8.82 12.46 19.81
N LEU A 104 7.69 11.92 19.36
CA LEU A 104 6.55 11.61 20.22
C LEU A 104 6.82 10.47 21.20
N GLY A 105 7.88 9.67 20.99
CA GLY A 105 8.30 8.57 21.87
C GLY A 105 8.04 7.18 21.30
N TYR A 106 7.63 7.05 20.04
CA TYR A 106 7.38 5.76 19.37
C TYR A 106 8.67 5.19 18.77
N SER A 107 8.84 3.87 18.88
CA SER A 107 9.77 3.12 18.02
C SER A 107 9.11 2.86 16.67
N ILE A 108 9.92 2.77 15.60
CA ILE A 108 9.41 2.60 14.23
C ILE A 108 10.10 1.41 13.59
N LEU A 109 9.32 0.51 12.98
CA LEU A 109 9.79 -0.45 12.01
C LEU A 109 9.27 -0.04 10.65
N THR A 110 10.17 0.29 9.73
CA THR A 110 9.88 0.51 8.31
C THR A 110 10.63 -0.51 7.46
N PHE A 111 10.05 -0.94 6.36
CA PHE A 111 10.64 -1.98 5.52
C PHE A 111 10.15 -1.86 4.08
N ASP A 112 10.94 -2.38 3.15
CA ASP A 112 10.53 -2.50 1.75
C ASP A 112 9.51 -3.64 1.63
N LEU A 113 8.33 -3.35 1.10
CA LEU A 113 7.35 -4.36 0.74
C LEU A 113 7.94 -5.34 -0.30
N ARG A 114 7.35 -6.52 -0.42
CA ARG A 114 7.72 -7.48 -1.47
C ARG A 114 7.82 -6.81 -2.84
N GLY A 115 8.85 -7.16 -3.61
CA GLY A 115 9.10 -6.57 -4.93
C GLY A 115 9.66 -5.15 -4.93
N HIS A 116 9.70 -4.44 -3.80
CA HIS A 116 10.19 -3.08 -3.69
C HIS A 116 11.59 -3.00 -3.06
N GLY A 117 12.27 -1.87 -3.27
CA GLY A 117 13.59 -1.59 -2.69
C GLY A 117 14.55 -2.78 -2.78
N ASN A 118 15.07 -3.22 -1.65
CA ASN A 118 15.98 -4.35 -1.52
C ASN A 118 15.30 -5.67 -1.08
N SER A 119 13.97 -5.68 -0.96
CA SER A 119 13.22 -6.89 -0.60
C SER A 119 13.12 -7.90 -1.75
N GLY A 120 12.79 -9.14 -1.44
CA GLY A 120 12.67 -10.24 -2.39
C GLY A 120 11.68 -9.98 -3.53
N ASP A 121 11.91 -10.61 -4.67
CA ASP A 121 11.08 -10.43 -5.87
C ASP A 121 9.68 -10.97 -5.68
N ALA A 122 8.70 -10.17 -6.04
CA ALA A 122 7.30 -10.57 -6.14
C ALA A 122 6.54 -9.59 -7.04
N PRO A 123 5.48 -10.02 -7.73
CA PRO A 123 4.58 -9.10 -8.41
C PRO A 123 3.76 -8.31 -7.38
N LEU A 124 3.26 -7.15 -7.79
CA LEU A 124 2.37 -6.32 -6.98
C LEU A 124 1.15 -7.12 -6.51
N GLY A 125 0.85 -7.07 -5.22
CA GLY A 125 -0.30 -7.73 -4.60
C GLY A 125 -1.49 -6.81 -4.36
N LEU A 126 -1.45 -5.57 -4.90
CA LEU A 126 -2.49 -4.54 -4.81
C LEU A 126 -2.85 -4.13 -3.37
N GLY A 127 -1.91 -4.25 -2.43
CA GLY A 127 -2.13 -4.02 -1.01
C GLY A 127 -2.71 -5.23 -0.25
N ILE A 128 -3.21 -6.25 -0.96
CA ILE A 128 -3.87 -7.41 -0.34
C ILE A 128 -2.87 -8.51 0.06
N ARG A 129 -1.88 -8.80 -0.79
CA ARG A 129 -0.84 -9.78 -0.45
C ARG A 129 0.16 -9.22 0.55
N GLU A 130 0.38 -7.92 0.53
CA GLU A 130 1.33 -7.20 1.37
C GLU A 130 0.95 -7.22 2.86
N LYS A 131 -0.29 -7.58 3.22
CA LYS A 131 -0.62 -7.91 4.62
C LYS A 131 0.29 -9.00 5.22
N ASN A 132 0.76 -9.93 4.39
CA ASN A 132 1.65 -10.99 4.86
C ASN A 132 3.07 -10.47 5.17
N ASP A 133 3.47 -9.38 4.52
CA ASP A 133 4.73 -8.69 4.85
C ASP A 133 4.60 -7.98 6.19
N ILE A 134 3.44 -7.35 6.45
CA ILE A 134 3.11 -6.73 7.74
C ILE A 134 3.08 -7.80 8.85
N TYR A 135 2.48 -8.97 8.61
CA TYR A 135 2.52 -10.09 9.57
C TYR A 135 3.94 -10.63 9.79
N GLY A 136 4.79 -10.61 8.76
CA GLY A 136 6.22 -10.88 8.88
C GLY A 136 6.91 -9.89 9.82
N ALA A 137 6.63 -8.60 9.66
CA ALA A 137 7.13 -7.52 10.53
C ALA A 137 6.63 -7.66 11.98
N ILE A 138 5.35 -7.95 12.18
CA ILE A 138 4.75 -8.22 13.50
C ILE A 138 5.45 -9.40 14.17
N ARG A 139 5.65 -10.51 13.45
CA ARG A 139 6.36 -11.69 13.97
C ARG A 139 7.80 -11.35 14.35
N TYR A 140 8.49 -10.57 13.50
CA TYR A 140 9.86 -10.13 13.77
C TYR A 140 9.94 -9.29 15.06
N LEU A 141 9.07 -8.31 15.22
CA LEU A 141 9.00 -7.46 16.41
C LEU A 141 8.73 -8.26 17.68
N ASN A 142 7.78 -9.19 17.63
CA ASN A 142 7.47 -10.04 18.79
C ASN A 142 8.66 -10.92 19.19
N THR A 143 9.32 -11.54 18.18
CA THR A 143 10.41 -12.51 18.45
C THR A 143 11.70 -11.83 18.90
N ASN A 144 12.05 -10.67 18.32
CA ASN A 144 13.37 -10.05 18.52
C ASN A 144 13.34 -8.87 19.51
N HIS A 145 12.18 -8.25 19.71
CA HIS A 145 12.03 -7.05 20.54
C HIS A 145 10.97 -7.19 21.64
N ASN A 146 10.34 -8.37 21.79
CA ASN A 146 9.27 -8.64 22.74
C ASN A 146 8.08 -7.65 22.65
N VAL A 147 7.80 -7.14 21.45
CA VAL A 147 6.68 -6.24 21.20
C VAL A 147 5.39 -7.07 21.14
N ASP A 148 4.39 -6.69 21.94
CA ASP A 148 3.07 -7.31 22.03
C ASP A 148 1.93 -6.40 21.51
N LYS A 149 2.24 -5.13 21.22
CA LYS A 149 1.30 -4.16 20.68
C LYS A 149 1.95 -3.34 19.56
N VAL A 150 1.24 -3.18 18.46
CA VAL A 150 1.70 -2.36 17.34
C VAL A 150 0.60 -1.44 16.82
N GLY A 151 0.98 -0.21 16.49
CA GLY A 151 0.18 0.66 15.64
C GLY A 151 0.61 0.47 14.18
N LEU A 152 -0.32 0.58 13.24
CA LEU A 152 -0.03 0.54 11.83
C LEU A 152 -0.22 1.93 11.22
N TYR A 153 0.76 2.37 10.45
CA TYR A 153 0.67 3.49 9.54
C TYR A 153 0.93 3.02 8.11
N GLY A 154 0.14 3.44 7.18
CA GLY A 154 0.36 3.15 5.76
C GLY A 154 -0.15 4.26 4.87
N ILE A 155 0.55 4.48 3.76
CA ILE A 155 0.23 5.50 2.78
C ILE A 155 -0.16 4.88 1.45
N SER A 156 -1.26 5.33 0.83
CA SER A 156 -1.71 4.91 -0.50
C SER A 156 -1.83 3.37 -0.61
N TYR A 157 -0.97 2.73 -1.37
CA TYR A 157 -0.84 1.27 -1.46
C TYR A 157 -0.61 0.62 -0.08
N GLY A 158 0.29 1.21 0.72
CA GLY A 158 0.53 0.78 2.10
C GLY A 158 -0.69 0.98 3.00
N ALA A 159 -1.52 2.01 2.75
CA ALA A 159 -2.75 2.23 3.51
C ALA A 159 -3.76 1.09 3.30
N VAL A 160 -3.89 0.60 2.07
CA VAL A 160 -4.72 -0.58 1.78
C VAL A 160 -4.14 -1.81 2.47
N ALA A 161 -2.82 -2.00 2.44
CA ALA A 161 -2.16 -3.15 3.07
C ALA A 161 -2.35 -3.17 4.59
N VAL A 162 -2.22 -2.03 5.29
CA VAL A 162 -2.43 -1.97 6.74
C VAL A 162 -3.90 -2.17 7.13
N ILE A 163 -4.84 -1.69 6.32
CA ILE A 163 -6.28 -1.95 6.53
C ILE A 163 -6.57 -3.45 6.36
N ASP A 164 -6.11 -4.07 5.25
CA ASP A 164 -6.35 -5.50 4.99
C ASP A 164 -5.67 -6.39 6.04
N ALA A 165 -4.47 -6.00 6.50
CA ALA A 165 -3.80 -6.67 7.61
C ALA A 165 -4.62 -6.60 8.90
N ALA A 166 -5.20 -5.46 9.21
CA ALA A 166 -6.02 -5.28 10.41
C ALA A 166 -7.35 -6.06 10.35
N ILE A 167 -8.02 -6.12 9.17
CA ILE A 167 -9.25 -6.89 8.95
C ILE A 167 -9.02 -8.38 9.19
N ASN A 168 -7.88 -8.89 8.77
CA ASN A 168 -7.58 -10.33 8.75
C ASN A 168 -6.64 -10.77 9.89
N HIS A 169 -6.35 -9.87 10.84
CA HIS A 169 -5.44 -10.16 11.94
C HIS A 169 -6.09 -11.12 12.93
N ASN A 170 -5.39 -12.25 13.18
CA ASN A 170 -5.83 -13.29 14.12
C ASN A 170 -4.70 -13.79 15.04
N ASN A 171 -3.64 -12.99 15.20
CA ASN A 171 -2.51 -13.37 16.03
C ASN A 171 -2.77 -12.98 17.49
N GLU A 172 -2.95 -13.98 18.37
CA GLU A 172 -3.19 -13.76 19.80
C GLU A 172 -1.99 -13.20 20.58
N LYS A 173 -0.78 -13.24 20.02
CA LYS A 173 0.45 -12.80 20.72
C LYS A 173 0.75 -11.31 20.54
N VAL A 174 0.26 -10.71 19.48
CA VAL A 174 0.52 -9.29 19.18
C VAL A 174 -0.79 -8.61 18.78
N ASN A 175 -1.14 -7.55 19.48
CA ASN A 175 -2.34 -6.79 19.21
C ASN A 175 -2.05 -5.60 18.28
N ILE A 176 -2.82 -5.47 17.20
CA ILE A 176 -2.88 -4.22 16.46
C ILE A 176 -3.79 -3.27 17.23
N VAL A 177 -3.22 -2.18 17.77
CA VAL A 177 -3.95 -1.24 18.62
C VAL A 177 -4.58 -0.09 17.84
N GLY A 178 -4.21 0.09 16.59
CA GLY A 178 -4.77 1.14 15.74
C GLY A 178 -4.20 1.14 14.35
N VAL A 179 -4.95 1.71 13.40
CA VAL A 179 -4.56 1.93 12.00
C VAL A 179 -4.74 3.38 11.63
N PHE A 180 -3.67 3.99 11.14
CA PHE A 180 -3.67 5.31 10.53
C PHE A 180 -3.44 5.11 9.02
N ALA A 181 -4.48 5.23 8.22
CA ALA A 181 -4.47 4.99 6.79
C ALA A 181 -4.50 6.32 6.02
N ASP A 182 -3.38 6.64 5.38
CA ASP A 182 -3.25 7.87 4.61
C ASP A 182 -3.56 7.61 3.13
N THR A 183 -4.61 8.23 2.65
CA THR A 183 -5.10 8.16 1.26
C THR A 183 -5.31 6.72 0.72
N PRO A 184 -6.08 5.85 1.43
CA PRO A 184 -6.38 4.53 0.93
C PRO A 184 -7.29 4.59 -0.30
N TYR A 185 -7.05 3.73 -1.29
CA TYR A 185 -7.99 3.58 -2.40
C TYR A 185 -9.01 2.48 -2.12
N PHE A 186 -10.22 2.66 -2.66
CA PHE A 186 -11.33 1.71 -2.49
C PHE A 186 -11.36 0.65 -3.59
N SER A 187 -11.07 1.02 -4.83
CA SER A 187 -11.21 0.15 -6.00
C SER A 187 -10.04 0.35 -6.97
N VAL A 188 -9.27 -0.71 -7.19
CA VAL A 188 -8.22 -0.73 -8.23
C VAL A 188 -8.85 -0.66 -9.62
N THR A 189 -10.02 -1.28 -9.83
CA THR A 189 -10.70 -1.29 -11.12
C THR A 189 -11.02 0.12 -11.63
N GLU A 190 -11.31 1.06 -10.73
CA GLU A 190 -11.56 2.46 -11.09
C GLU A 190 -10.28 3.21 -11.45
N LEU A 191 -9.17 2.94 -10.77
CA LEU A 191 -7.87 3.58 -10.99
C LEU A 191 -7.07 2.94 -12.13
N LEU A 192 -7.37 1.68 -12.50
CA LEU A 192 -6.56 0.82 -13.34
C LEU A 192 -6.09 1.49 -14.63
N THR A 193 -6.98 2.15 -15.36
CA THR A 193 -6.64 2.70 -16.68
C THR A 193 -5.71 3.90 -16.59
N LYS A 194 -5.79 4.68 -15.50
CA LYS A 194 -4.87 5.77 -15.22
C LYS A 194 -3.52 5.20 -14.77
N GLU A 195 -3.51 4.31 -13.81
CA GLU A 195 -2.28 3.67 -13.32
C GLU A 195 -1.50 2.95 -14.44
N VAL A 196 -2.20 2.24 -15.35
CA VAL A 196 -1.55 1.62 -16.51
C VAL A 196 -0.88 2.67 -17.39
N SER A 197 -1.53 3.81 -17.62
CA SER A 197 -0.97 4.89 -18.45
C SER A 197 0.21 5.59 -17.78
N ASP A 198 0.14 5.78 -16.46
CA ASP A 198 1.20 6.43 -15.69
C ASP A 198 2.44 5.53 -15.52
N ARG A 199 2.24 4.22 -15.49
CA ARG A 199 3.30 3.21 -15.29
C ARG A 199 3.90 2.64 -16.57
N THR A 200 3.23 2.78 -17.70
CA THR A 200 3.64 2.19 -18.98
C THR A 200 3.57 3.24 -20.10
N PRO A 201 4.25 3.03 -21.25
CA PRO A 201 4.14 3.95 -22.38
C PRO A 201 2.80 3.86 -23.12
N ILE A 202 1.77 3.28 -22.51
CA ILE A 202 0.46 3.05 -23.15
C ILE A 202 -0.45 4.25 -22.91
N PRO A 203 -0.93 4.93 -23.97
CA PRO A 203 -1.87 6.03 -23.83
C PRO A 203 -3.19 5.62 -23.15
N HIS A 204 -3.76 6.53 -22.37
CA HIS A 204 -4.97 6.28 -21.58
C HIS A 204 -6.17 5.75 -22.39
N PHE A 205 -6.37 6.19 -23.63
CA PHE A 205 -7.46 5.67 -24.45
C PHE A 205 -7.24 4.19 -24.85
N ILE A 206 -5.99 3.75 -25.00
CA ILE A 206 -5.65 2.33 -25.26
C ILE A 206 -5.86 1.51 -23.99
N SER A 207 -5.43 2.01 -22.81
CA SER A 207 -5.66 1.30 -21.55
C SER A 207 -7.15 1.14 -21.26
N LYS A 208 -7.99 2.12 -21.61
CA LYS A 208 -9.46 2.02 -21.52
C LYS A 208 -10.00 0.91 -22.44
N LEU A 209 -9.53 0.84 -23.67
CA LEU A 209 -9.97 -0.18 -24.63
C LEU A 209 -9.59 -1.60 -24.18
N LEU A 210 -8.42 -1.73 -23.55
CA LEU A 210 -7.88 -3.01 -23.09
C LEU A 210 -8.26 -3.36 -21.64
N LYS A 211 -9.00 -2.50 -20.94
CA LYS A 211 -9.33 -2.65 -19.51
C LYS A 211 -9.81 -4.05 -19.15
N PHE A 212 -10.79 -4.57 -19.89
CA PHE A 212 -11.33 -5.91 -19.64
C PHE A 212 -10.26 -7.00 -19.80
N GLY A 213 -9.47 -6.95 -20.88
CA GLY A 213 -8.40 -7.90 -21.09
C GLY A 213 -7.29 -7.83 -20.05
N ILE A 214 -6.96 -6.61 -19.54
CA ILE A 214 -5.98 -6.40 -18.49
C ILE A 214 -6.48 -7.05 -17.18
N ILE A 215 -7.74 -6.83 -16.80
CA ILE A 215 -8.36 -7.45 -15.62
C ILE A 215 -8.29 -8.98 -15.72
N GLN A 216 -8.79 -9.54 -16.81
CA GLN A 216 -8.80 -11.00 -17.02
C GLN A 216 -7.38 -11.59 -17.04
N SER A 217 -6.41 -10.88 -17.62
CA SER A 217 -5.02 -11.32 -17.63
C SER A 217 -4.40 -11.28 -16.22
N GLY A 218 -4.72 -10.28 -15.40
CA GLY A 218 -4.30 -10.21 -13.98
C GLY A 218 -4.80 -11.40 -13.19
N GLU A 219 -6.08 -11.74 -13.34
CA GLU A 219 -6.69 -12.89 -12.68
C GLU A 219 -6.06 -14.22 -13.10
N LEU A 220 -5.90 -14.44 -14.41
CA LEU A 220 -5.44 -15.72 -14.95
C LEU A 220 -3.94 -15.97 -14.75
N PHE A 221 -3.10 -14.94 -14.91
CA PHE A 221 -1.65 -15.11 -14.96
C PHE A 221 -0.92 -14.63 -13.71
N GLN A 222 -1.50 -13.69 -12.96
CA GLN A 222 -0.94 -13.23 -11.69
C GLN A 222 -1.65 -13.85 -10.49
N ASN A 223 -2.66 -14.70 -10.74
CA ASN A 223 -3.51 -15.30 -9.70
C ASN A 223 -4.03 -14.24 -8.72
N MET A 224 -4.44 -13.09 -9.24
CA MET A 224 -4.81 -11.91 -8.47
C MET A 224 -6.19 -11.43 -8.92
N ASN A 225 -7.16 -11.52 -8.02
CA ASN A 225 -8.46 -10.92 -8.25
C ASN A 225 -8.39 -9.43 -7.89
N ILE A 226 -8.51 -8.57 -8.90
CA ILE A 226 -8.45 -7.12 -8.73
C ILE A 226 -9.59 -6.60 -7.83
N GLU A 227 -10.71 -7.31 -7.79
CA GLU A 227 -11.86 -6.96 -6.94
C GLU A 227 -11.64 -7.25 -5.45
N ASP A 228 -10.61 -8.05 -5.09
CA ASP A 228 -10.31 -8.38 -3.69
C ASP A 228 -10.04 -7.13 -2.84
N VAL A 229 -9.49 -6.06 -3.45
CA VAL A 229 -9.30 -4.78 -2.77
C VAL A 229 -10.64 -4.18 -2.35
N GLU A 230 -11.61 -4.12 -3.25
CA GLU A 230 -12.93 -3.57 -2.96
C GLU A 230 -13.68 -4.43 -1.94
N ILE A 231 -13.54 -5.75 -2.04
CA ILE A 231 -14.11 -6.71 -1.07
C ILE A 231 -13.48 -6.48 0.30
N SER A 232 -12.17 -6.31 0.37
CA SER A 232 -11.47 -6.02 1.63
C SER A 232 -11.95 -4.69 2.22
N MET A 233 -11.97 -3.62 1.45
CA MET A 233 -12.41 -2.30 1.94
C MET A 233 -13.88 -2.30 2.42
N LYS A 234 -14.76 -3.08 1.82
CA LYS A 234 -16.14 -3.29 2.30
C LYS A 234 -16.19 -4.04 3.64
N ASN A 235 -15.18 -4.83 3.96
CA ASN A 235 -15.07 -5.58 5.20
C ASN A 235 -14.38 -4.81 6.34
N ILE A 236 -14.03 -3.54 6.16
CA ILE A 236 -13.34 -2.72 7.16
C ILE A 236 -14.12 -2.60 8.48
N ASN A 237 -15.44 -2.79 8.44
CA ASN A 237 -16.31 -2.84 9.61
C ASN A 237 -16.02 -4.01 10.57
N LYS A 238 -15.22 -5.01 10.17
CA LYS A 238 -14.75 -6.10 11.03
C LYS A 238 -13.66 -5.63 12.01
N ILE A 239 -13.05 -4.48 11.75
CA ILE A 239 -12.09 -3.89 12.68
C ILE A 239 -12.85 -3.30 13.86
N GLU A 240 -12.59 -3.80 15.06
CA GLU A 240 -13.33 -3.44 16.28
C GLU A 240 -12.93 -2.09 16.88
N TYR A 241 -11.73 -1.60 16.56
CA TYR A 241 -11.22 -0.30 17.03
C TYR A 241 -11.36 0.79 15.95
N PRO A 242 -11.47 2.06 16.36
CA PRO A 242 -11.53 3.17 15.41
C PRO A 242 -10.27 3.27 14.56
N LEU A 243 -10.42 3.65 13.28
CA LEU A 243 -9.31 4.01 12.40
C LEU A 243 -9.24 5.52 12.20
N ILE A 244 -8.08 6.03 11.80
CA ILE A 244 -8.00 7.32 11.11
C ILE A 244 -7.78 7.07 9.62
N ILE A 245 -8.54 7.79 8.81
CA ILE A 245 -8.40 7.85 7.37
C ILE A 245 -8.14 9.30 7.00
N THR A 246 -7.02 9.57 6.34
CA THR A 246 -6.68 10.89 5.82
C THR A 246 -6.75 10.92 4.30
N SER A 247 -6.88 12.11 3.71
CA SER A 247 -6.79 12.33 2.27
C SER A 247 -6.59 13.80 1.96
N CYS A 248 -6.25 14.12 0.72
CA CYS A 248 -6.20 15.48 0.20
C CYS A 248 -7.32 15.69 -0.81
N LYS A 249 -8.04 16.82 -0.70
CA LYS A 249 -9.20 17.09 -1.58
C LYS A 249 -8.83 17.25 -3.05
N ASN A 250 -7.60 17.69 -3.33
CA ASN A 250 -7.08 17.89 -4.67
C ASN A 250 -6.25 16.73 -5.21
N ASP A 251 -6.25 15.57 -4.55
CA ASP A 251 -5.52 14.40 -5.01
C ASP A 251 -6.11 13.88 -6.32
N GLU A 252 -5.30 13.96 -7.39
CA GLU A 252 -5.70 13.49 -8.72
C GLU A 252 -5.36 12.03 -8.97
N ARG A 253 -4.43 11.45 -8.20
CA ARG A 253 -4.04 10.04 -8.35
C ARG A 253 -5.05 9.11 -7.68
N VAL A 254 -5.38 9.41 -6.43
CA VAL A 254 -6.45 8.74 -5.67
C VAL A 254 -7.52 9.75 -5.31
N PRO A 255 -8.52 9.99 -6.18
CA PRO A 255 -9.58 10.95 -5.94
C PRO A 255 -10.24 10.75 -4.58
N ILE A 256 -10.63 11.86 -3.94
CA ILE A 256 -11.23 11.90 -2.59
C ILE A 256 -12.40 10.93 -2.41
N SER A 257 -13.12 10.61 -3.47
CA SER A 257 -14.21 9.63 -3.45
C SER A 257 -13.77 8.22 -3.02
N HIS A 258 -12.49 7.85 -3.16
CA HIS A 258 -11.98 6.57 -2.72
C HIS A 258 -11.86 6.51 -1.18
N PRO A 259 -11.10 7.37 -0.50
CA PRO A 259 -11.03 7.37 0.96
C PRO A 259 -12.38 7.67 1.64
N GLU A 260 -13.25 8.49 1.04
CA GLU A 260 -14.62 8.69 1.53
C GLU A 260 -15.44 7.40 1.50
N ARG A 261 -15.31 6.59 0.44
CA ARG A 261 -15.97 5.28 0.38
C ARG A 261 -15.38 4.31 1.40
N VAL A 262 -14.06 4.27 1.57
CA VAL A 262 -13.43 3.46 2.64
C VAL A 262 -14.00 3.86 4.00
N TYR A 263 -14.05 5.16 4.29
CA TYR A 263 -14.60 5.68 5.54
C TYR A 263 -16.09 5.31 5.73
N SER A 264 -16.88 5.30 4.67
CA SER A 264 -18.31 4.99 4.74
C SER A 264 -18.61 3.56 5.22
N TYR A 265 -17.64 2.64 5.09
CA TYR A 265 -17.75 1.26 5.60
C TYR A 265 -17.11 1.09 6.97
N ALA A 266 -16.33 2.07 7.46
CA ALA A 266 -15.59 1.97 8.71
C ALA A 266 -16.46 2.38 9.91
N ASN A 267 -16.50 1.53 10.95
CA ASN A 267 -17.22 1.83 12.17
C ASN A 267 -16.40 2.74 13.10
N ASN A 268 -17.05 3.77 13.69
CA ASN A 268 -16.45 4.65 14.70
C ASN A 268 -15.08 5.24 14.32
N SER A 269 -14.84 5.41 13.04
CA SER A 269 -13.57 5.92 12.52
C SER A 269 -13.60 7.43 12.36
N LYS A 270 -12.43 8.05 12.26
CA LYS A 270 -12.29 9.47 11.99
C LYS A 270 -11.80 9.67 10.56
N TYR A 271 -12.44 10.55 9.83
CA TYR A 271 -12.00 11.01 8.52
C TYR A 271 -11.45 12.43 8.60
N VAL A 272 -10.25 12.64 8.09
CA VAL A 272 -9.54 13.93 8.11
C VAL A 272 -9.12 14.29 6.69
N PRO A 273 -10.02 14.93 5.90
CA PRO A 273 -9.66 15.45 4.59
C PRO A 273 -8.91 16.78 4.73
N PHE A 274 -7.67 16.84 4.25
CA PHE A 274 -6.92 18.10 4.11
C PHE A 274 -7.41 18.87 2.88
N ASP A 275 -7.48 20.18 3.00
CA ASP A 275 -8.01 21.04 1.92
C ASP A 275 -7.11 21.02 0.70
N TYR A 276 -5.79 20.93 0.91
CA TYR A 276 -4.80 20.97 -0.15
C TYR A 276 -3.55 20.15 0.24
N CYS A 277 -2.97 19.46 -0.73
CA CYS A 277 -1.62 18.89 -0.69
C CYS A 277 -0.92 19.20 -2.02
N GLU A 278 0.41 19.27 -2.00
CA GLU A 278 1.17 19.56 -3.22
C GLU A 278 1.08 18.42 -4.22
N ASP A 279 1.16 17.16 -3.76
CA ASP A 279 0.99 15.97 -4.59
C ASP A 279 0.32 14.83 -3.80
N HIS A 280 0.10 13.71 -4.47
CA HIS A 280 -0.43 12.48 -3.89
C HIS A 280 0.47 11.94 -2.78
N GLY A 281 -0.10 11.72 -1.62
CA GLY A 281 0.62 11.20 -0.46
C GLY A 281 1.41 12.24 0.33
N GLU A 282 1.27 13.53 0.04
CA GLU A 282 1.99 14.63 0.72
C GLU A 282 1.14 15.36 1.78
N ALA A 283 0.23 14.61 2.42
CA ALA A 283 -0.59 15.17 3.49
C ALA A 283 0.27 15.69 4.67
N PHE A 284 1.30 14.94 5.06
CA PHE A 284 2.22 15.35 6.10
C PHE A 284 3.06 16.56 5.70
N GLU A 285 3.69 16.53 4.52
CA GLU A 285 4.61 17.59 4.06
C GLU A 285 3.90 18.92 3.96
N THR A 286 2.67 18.91 3.45
CA THR A 286 1.88 20.14 3.26
C THR A 286 1.19 20.61 4.55
N ASN A 287 0.78 19.69 5.43
CA ASN A 287 -0.06 20.00 6.60
C ASN A 287 0.56 19.45 7.90
N LYS A 288 1.88 19.58 8.05
CA LYS A 288 2.70 18.94 9.09
C LYS A 288 2.12 19.02 10.49
N GLU A 289 1.80 20.24 10.96
CA GLU A 289 1.34 20.44 12.34
C GLU A 289 0.01 19.72 12.63
N GLU A 290 -0.94 19.85 11.70
CA GLU A 290 -2.25 19.22 11.84
C GLU A 290 -2.13 17.70 11.72
N PHE A 291 -1.35 17.20 10.78
CA PHE A 291 -1.13 15.77 10.58
C PHE A 291 -0.53 15.12 11.84
N ILE A 292 0.55 15.69 12.39
CA ILE A 292 1.20 15.18 13.60
C ILE A 292 0.28 15.29 14.83
N LYS A 293 -0.52 16.35 14.92
CA LYS A 293 -1.54 16.48 15.96
C LYS A 293 -2.56 15.36 15.90
N GLU A 294 -3.06 15.03 14.70
CA GLU A 294 -4.00 13.93 14.50
C GLU A 294 -3.36 12.59 14.80
N PHE A 295 -2.12 12.35 14.36
CA PHE A 295 -1.37 11.14 14.66
C PHE A 295 -1.18 10.94 16.17
N LYS A 296 -0.70 11.98 16.86
CA LYS A 296 -0.51 11.99 18.31
C LYS A 296 -1.80 11.71 19.08
N ASN A 297 -2.89 12.41 18.70
CA ASN A 297 -4.19 12.25 19.39
C ASN A 297 -4.74 10.85 19.20
N TYR A 298 -4.54 10.28 18.02
CA TYR A 298 -5.04 8.96 17.68
C TYR A 298 -4.34 7.84 18.45
N PHE A 299 -3.02 7.86 18.52
CA PHE A 299 -2.26 6.81 19.20
C PHE A 299 -2.11 7.04 20.72
N LYS A 300 -2.50 8.21 21.21
CA LYS A 300 -2.46 8.50 22.63
C LYS A 300 -3.24 7.46 23.45
N ASN A 301 -2.58 6.83 24.42
CA ASN A 301 -3.16 5.83 25.33
C ASN A 301 -3.62 4.51 24.66
N LYS A 302 -3.09 4.14 23.50
CA LYS A 302 -3.41 2.87 22.83
C LYS A 302 -2.43 1.73 23.16
N PHE A 303 -1.22 2.06 23.55
CA PHE A 303 -0.15 1.13 23.92
C PHE A 303 -0.09 0.80 25.39
#